data_9073944bc1d04c9c500305c21e372155
#
_entry.id   9073944bc1d04c9c500305c21e372155
#
_cell.length_a   1.000
_cell.length_b   1.000
_cell.length_c   1.000
_cell.angle_alpha   90.00
_cell.angle_beta   90.00
_cell.angle_gamma   90.00
#
_symmetry.space_group_name_H-M   'P 1'
#
loop_
_entity.id
_entity.type
_entity.pdbx_description
1 polymer ?
#
loop_
_entity_poly.entity_id
_entity_poly.type
_entity_poly.pdbx_seq_one_letter_code
_entity_poly.pdbx_strand_id
1 'polypeptide(L)'
;EKFYRHVDPGTGRRFALDNLTAAKPGGDTEYEWKGVRPYKGRYWAYSKANMEQFEREGRLYYTSTGMPRYKRYLDEMLGVPLQDLWVDIPPALGAQDLGYPTQKPEALLERIIQASSNEGDLVLDPFCGCGTAVAVAQRLGRRWIGIDITHLAIGLMKQRLRDAFGSDVPYQVVGEPVSLPDAQALAASDPYQFQWWALGLVGARP
;
A
#
# COMPACT_ATOMS: atom_id res chain seq x y z
N GLU A 1 -0.19 -13.85 7.67
CA GLU A 1 0.42 -15.19 7.93
C GLU A 1 0.12 -15.73 9.32
N LYS A 2 0.06 -14.90 10.39
CA LYS A 2 -0.15 -15.31 11.79
C LYS A 2 -1.40 -16.18 12.01
N PHE A 3 -2.44 -16.04 11.20
CA PHE A 3 -3.69 -16.79 11.31
C PHE A 3 -3.70 -18.11 10.52
N TYR A 4 -2.83 -18.26 9.51
CA TYR A 4 -2.75 -19.45 8.64
C TYR A 4 -1.71 -20.45 9.16
N ARG A 5 -2.04 -21.08 10.31
CA ARG A 5 -1.10 -21.92 11.08
C ARG A 5 -1.13 -23.40 10.67
N HIS A 6 -2.17 -23.82 9.97
CA HIS A 6 -2.34 -25.20 9.57
C HIS A 6 -1.73 -25.41 8.18
N VAL A 7 -1.21 -26.62 7.95
CA VAL A 7 -0.72 -27.07 6.64
C VAL A 7 -1.57 -28.26 6.24
N ASP A 8 -2.11 -28.24 5.03
CA ASP A 8 -2.87 -29.33 4.48
C ASP A 8 -1.92 -30.47 4.08
N PRO A 9 -2.03 -31.68 4.68
CA PRO A 9 -1.08 -32.75 4.44
C PRO A 9 -1.13 -33.31 3.03
N GLY A 10 -2.26 -33.16 2.31
CA GLY A 10 -2.40 -33.64 0.93
C GLY A 10 -1.86 -32.67 -0.12
N THR A 11 -1.90 -31.36 0.16
CA THR A 11 -1.53 -30.32 -0.83
C THR A 11 -0.35 -29.47 -0.42
N GLY A 12 0.08 -29.52 0.84
CA GLY A 12 1.12 -28.63 1.40
C GLY A 12 0.67 -27.17 1.59
N ARG A 13 -0.59 -26.83 1.27
CA ARG A 13 -1.11 -25.46 1.33
C ARG A 13 -1.38 -25.03 2.77
N ARG A 14 -1.08 -23.77 3.08
CA ARG A 14 -1.39 -23.19 4.40
C ARG A 14 -2.83 -22.71 4.46
N PHE A 15 -3.51 -22.98 5.60
CA PHE A 15 -4.89 -22.57 5.79
C PHE A 15 -5.21 -22.09 7.21
N ALA A 16 -6.26 -21.28 7.30
CA ALA A 16 -6.94 -20.92 8.54
C ALA A 16 -8.24 -21.70 8.68
N LEU A 17 -8.72 -21.84 9.92
CA LEU A 17 -9.97 -22.53 10.23
C LEU A 17 -11.08 -21.51 10.51
N ASP A 18 -12.10 -21.52 9.64
CA ASP A 18 -13.27 -20.70 9.83
C ASP A 18 -14.42 -21.48 10.49
N ASN A 19 -15.27 -20.76 11.19
CA ASN A 19 -16.44 -21.33 11.85
C ASN A 19 -17.56 -21.55 10.83
N LEU A 20 -18.16 -22.74 10.88
CA LEU A 20 -19.30 -23.12 10.03
C LEU A 20 -20.65 -22.93 10.71
N THR A 21 -20.70 -22.23 11.87
CA THR A 21 -21.96 -22.00 12.61
C THR A 21 -22.30 -20.51 12.66
N ALA A 22 -23.59 -20.18 12.62
CA ALA A 22 -24.17 -18.85 12.69
C ALA A 22 -25.02 -18.67 13.96
N ALA A 23 -25.25 -17.42 14.38
CA ALA A 23 -26.11 -17.09 15.54
C ALA A 23 -27.59 -17.07 15.21
N LYS A 24 -27.96 -17.01 13.93
CA LYS A 24 -29.35 -17.00 13.48
C LYS A 24 -29.58 -18.13 12.51
N PRO A 25 -30.78 -18.79 12.52
CA PRO A 25 -31.12 -19.77 11.52
C PRO A 25 -31.26 -19.13 10.13
N GLY A 26 -30.95 -19.89 9.09
CA GLY A 26 -31.13 -19.46 7.71
C GLY A 26 -31.53 -20.66 6.86
N GLY A 27 -32.74 -20.70 6.34
CA GLY A 27 -33.21 -21.79 5.51
C GLY A 27 -33.04 -23.19 6.15
N ASP A 28 -32.48 -24.14 5.40
CA ASP A 28 -32.19 -25.52 5.85
C ASP A 28 -30.83 -25.59 6.55
N THR A 29 -30.76 -25.10 7.79
CA THR A 29 -29.53 -25.03 8.61
C THR A 29 -29.64 -25.76 9.95
N GLU A 30 -30.76 -26.47 10.22
CA GLU A 30 -30.98 -27.29 11.41
C GLU A 30 -30.90 -28.78 11.07
N TYR A 31 -29.70 -29.29 10.93
CA TYR A 31 -29.46 -30.71 10.64
C TYR A 31 -28.29 -31.26 11.46
N GLU A 32 -28.18 -32.56 11.48
CA GLU A 32 -27.05 -33.29 12.03
C GLU A 32 -26.04 -33.57 10.91
N TRP A 33 -24.77 -33.23 11.14
CA TRP A 33 -23.68 -33.50 10.22
C TRP A 33 -22.73 -34.55 10.82
N LYS A 34 -22.76 -35.77 10.27
CA LYS A 34 -21.91 -36.90 10.73
C LYS A 34 -21.92 -37.11 12.26
N GLY A 35 -23.09 -37.10 12.86
CA GLY A 35 -23.23 -37.28 14.31
C GLY A 35 -23.02 -36.04 15.15
N VAL A 36 -22.74 -34.87 14.52
CA VAL A 36 -22.45 -33.60 15.23
C VAL A 36 -23.53 -32.58 14.92
N ARG A 37 -23.97 -31.85 15.95
CA ARG A 37 -24.85 -30.67 15.81
C ARG A 37 -24.12 -29.39 16.20
N PRO A 38 -24.56 -28.23 15.71
CA PRO A 38 -24.06 -26.95 16.20
C PRO A 38 -24.18 -26.83 17.73
N TYR A 39 -23.36 -25.99 18.34
CA TYR A 39 -23.48 -25.68 19.77
C TYR A 39 -24.84 -25.12 20.12
N LYS A 40 -25.28 -25.28 21.37
CA LYS A 40 -26.58 -24.75 21.84
C LYS A 40 -26.75 -23.28 21.47
N GLY A 41 -27.85 -22.93 20.81
CA GLY A 41 -28.16 -21.58 20.32
C GLY A 41 -27.41 -21.18 19.05
N ARG A 42 -26.82 -22.15 18.35
CA ARG A 42 -26.15 -21.95 17.05
C ARG A 42 -26.79 -22.85 15.99
N TYR A 43 -26.63 -22.45 14.76
CA TYR A 43 -27.13 -23.12 13.56
C TYR A 43 -25.98 -23.32 12.60
N TRP A 44 -26.08 -24.24 11.64
CA TRP A 44 -25.11 -24.26 10.55
C TRP A 44 -25.23 -22.99 9.73
N ALA A 45 -24.11 -22.45 9.29
CA ALA A 45 -24.07 -21.25 8.42
C ALA A 45 -24.41 -21.61 6.95
N TYR A 46 -24.39 -22.88 6.61
CA TYR A 46 -24.53 -23.39 5.25
C TYR A 46 -25.55 -24.53 5.22
N SER A 47 -26.24 -24.72 4.09
CA SER A 47 -27.12 -25.85 3.86
C SER A 47 -26.35 -27.17 3.85
N LYS A 48 -27.06 -28.28 4.02
CA LYS A 48 -26.45 -29.61 3.97
C LYS A 48 -25.75 -29.87 2.63
N ALA A 49 -26.34 -29.44 1.52
CA ALA A 49 -25.77 -29.58 0.18
C ALA A 49 -24.41 -28.84 0.04
N ASN A 50 -24.32 -27.64 0.62
CA ASN A 50 -23.03 -26.88 0.63
C ASN A 50 -21.98 -27.63 1.47
N MET A 51 -22.36 -28.18 2.61
CA MET A 51 -21.42 -28.95 3.44
C MET A 51 -20.92 -30.22 2.74
N GLU A 52 -21.77 -30.90 2.00
CA GLU A 52 -21.41 -32.05 1.15
C GLU A 52 -20.44 -31.63 0.03
N GLN A 53 -20.67 -30.47 -0.56
CA GLN A 53 -19.76 -29.91 -1.54
C GLN A 53 -18.37 -29.58 -0.92
N PHE A 54 -18.35 -28.91 0.21
CA PHE A 54 -17.08 -28.59 0.92
C PHE A 54 -16.30 -29.84 1.29
N GLU A 55 -17.02 -30.91 1.64
CA GLU A 55 -16.39 -32.21 1.93
C GLU A 55 -15.77 -32.82 0.68
N ARG A 56 -16.50 -32.86 -0.44
CA ARG A 56 -15.98 -33.38 -1.74
C ARG A 56 -14.76 -32.59 -2.21
N GLU A 57 -14.72 -31.27 -1.93
CA GLU A 57 -13.60 -30.39 -2.26
C GLU A 57 -12.43 -30.48 -1.26
N GLY A 58 -12.56 -31.32 -0.21
CA GLY A 58 -11.53 -31.40 0.84
C GLY A 58 -11.40 -30.16 1.71
N ARG A 59 -12.43 -29.31 1.73
CA ARG A 59 -12.47 -28.04 2.47
C ARG A 59 -12.83 -28.17 3.93
N LEU A 60 -13.23 -29.35 4.39
CA LEU A 60 -13.57 -29.56 5.78
C LEU A 60 -12.36 -30.09 6.57
N TYR A 61 -12.18 -29.52 7.74
CA TYR A 61 -11.28 -29.99 8.79
C TYR A 61 -12.11 -30.40 10.00
N TYR A 62 -11.88 -31.57 10.54
CA TYR A 62 -12.57 -32.04 11.73
C TYR A 62 -11.70 -31.88 12.96
N THR A 63 -12.24 -31.19 13.98
CA THR A 63 -11.55 -31.06 15.29
C THR A 63 -11.56 -32.39 16.03
N SER A 64 -10.86 -32.50 17.15
CA SER A 64 -10.86 -33.68 18.01
C SER A 64 -12.25 -34.04 18.54
N THR A 65 -13.17 -33.09 18.58
CA THR A 65 -14.60 -33.32 18.98
C THR A 65 -15.48 -33.62 17.79
N GLY A 66 -14.96 -33.83 16.59
CA GLY A 66 -15.73 -34.08 15.37
C GLY A 66 -16.36 -32.80 14.75
N MET A 67 -16.24 -31.65 15.38
CA MET A 67 -16.82 -30.41 14.86
C MET A 67 -16.14 -29.99 13.56
N PRO A 68 -16.90 -29.84 12.45
CA PRO A 68 -16.30 -29.38 11.18
C PRO A 68 -15.93 -27.90 11.22
N ARG A 69 -14.84 -27.57 10.55
CA ARG A 69 -14.33 -26.22 10.28
C ARG A 69 -14.03 -26.08 8.80
N TYR A 70 -14.20 -24.89 8.23
CA TYR A 70 -13.85 -24.63 6.84
C TYR A 70 -12.38 -24.28 6.71
N LYS A 71 -11.69 -24.90 5.76
CA LYS A 71 -10.30 -24.58 5.41
C LYS A 71 -10.30 -23.40 4.45
N ARG A 72 -9.89 -22.22 4.93
CA ARG A 72 -9.62 -21.06 4.09
C ARG A 72 -8.14 -21.04 3.77
N TYR A 73 -7.77 -21.27 2.52
CA TYR A 73 -6.39 -21.32 2.10
C TYR A 73 -5.79 -19.92 1.92
N LEU A 74 -4.52 -19.77 2.28
CA LEU A 74 -3.80 -18.49 2.22
C LEU A 74 -3.62 -18.00 0.77
N ASP A 75 -3.33 -18.90 -0.14
CA ASP A 75 -3.10 -18.63 -1.56
C ASP A 75 -4.37 -18.28 -2.37
N GLU A 76 -5.55 -18.47 -1.77
CA GLU A 76 -6.83 -18.03 -2.34
C GLU A 76 -7.27 -16.65 -1.85
N MET A 77 -6.53 -16.08 -0.90
CA MET A 77 -6.83 -14.76 -0.39
C MET A 77 -6.26 -13.69 -1.33
N LEU A 78 -7.08 -12.77 -1.75
CA LEU A 78 -6.68 -11.59 -2.54
C LEU A 78 -5.75 -10.63 -1.77
N GLY A 79 -5.43 -10.96 -0.53
CA GLY A 79 -4.65 -10.15 0.40
C GLY A 79 -5.43 -9.85 1.68
N VAL A 80 -4.79 -9.16 2.60
CA VAL A 80 -5.45 -8.61 3.80
C VAL A 80 -6.06 -7.27 3.42
N PRO A 81 -7.36 -7.03 3.68
CA PRO A 81 -7.95 -5.71 3.45
C PRO A 81 -7.13 -4.62 4.14
N LEU A 82 -6.91 -3.53 3.43
CA LEU A 82 -6.19 -2.39 3.96
C LEU A 82 -6.93 -1.83 5.19
N GLN A 83 -6.22 -1.68 6.30
CA GLN A 83 -6.78 -1.13 7.54
C GLN A 83 -6.63 0.40 7.54
N ASP A 84 -7.37 1.07 8.40
CA ASP A 84 -7.33 2.53 8.60
C ASP A 84 -6.19 2.96 9.54
N LEU A 85 -5.62 2.04 10.33
CA LEU A 85 -4.50 2.29 11.21
C LEU A 85 -3.26 1.51 10.77
N TRP A 86 -2.19 2.22 10.46
CA TRP A 86 -0.89 1.67 10.03
C TRP A 86 0.19 1.96 11.06
N VAL A 87 0.59 0.93 11.80
CA VAL A 87 1.61 1.01 12.87
C VAL A 87 2.94 0.35 12.47
N ASP A 88 3.03 -0.12 11.24
CA ASP A 88 4.14 -0.89 10.70
C ASP A 88 5.07 -0.08 9.79
N ILE A 89 4.78 1.21 9.57
CA ILE A 89 5.59 2.12 8.75
C ILE A 89 6.38 3.04 9.67
N PRO A 90 7.71 2.85 9.79
CA PRO A 90 8.55 3.74 10.57
C PRO A 90 8.74 5.10 9.87
N PRO A 91 9.17 6.15 10.59
CA PRO A 91 9.61 7.40 9.99
C PRO A 91 10.75 7.19 8.96
N ALA A 92 10.95 8.17 8.08
CA ALA A 92 12.12 8.18 7.20
C ALA A 92 13.40 8.29 8.03
N LEU A 93 14.34 7.35 7.86
CA LEU A 93 15.60 7.27 8.59
C LEU A 93 16.75 6.86 7.66
N GLY A 94 17.97 7.22 8.04
CA GLY A 94 19.19 6.82 7.33
C GLY A 94 19.24 7.35 5.90
N ALA A 95 19.56 6.51 4.93
CA ALA A 95 19.76 6.90 3.53
C ALA A 95 18.49 7.48 2.84
N GLN A 96 17.31 7.26 3.39
CA GLN A 96 16.06 7.84 2.88
C GLN A 96 15.81 9.27 3.38
N ASP A 97 16.49 9.67 4.46
CA ASP A 97 16.35 11.00 5.05
C ASP A 97 17.20 12.01 4.28
N LEU A 98 16.54 12.94 3.61
CA LEU A 98 17.19 14.04 2.90
C LEU A 98 17.43 15.28 3.77
N GLY A 99 17.11 15.22 5.07
CA GLY A 99 17.15 16.36 5.97
C GLY A 99 15.99 17.35 5.77
N TYR A 100 14.96 16.99 5.00
CA TYR A 100 13.77 17.83 4.81
C TYR A 100 12.79 17.66 5.97
N PRO A 101 12.49 18.72 6.75
CA PRO A 101 11.83 18.59 8.06
C PRO A 101 10.47 17.88 8.05
N THR A 102 9.75 17.93 6.93
CA THR A 102 8.41 17.35 6.79
C THR A 102 8.39 16.12 5.89
N GLN A 103 9.53 15.54 5.60
CA GLN A 103 9.64 14.37 4.73
C GLN A 103 8.82 13.20 5.28
N LYS A 104 8.03 12.57 4.41
CA LYS A 104 7.30 11.34 4.72
C LYS A 104 8.11 10.11 4.28
N PRO A 105 7.98 8.96 4.98
CA PRO A 105 8.64 7.73 4.55
C PRO A 105 8.06 7.24 3.21
N GLU A 106 8.92 6.70 2.34
CA GLU A 106 8.51 6.19 1.03
C GLU A 106 7.49 5.07 1.13
N ALA A 107 7.62 4.18 2.13
CA ALA A 107 6.68 3.07 2.35
C ALA A 107 5.23 3.55 2.60
N LEU A 108 5.06 4.75 3.18
CA LEU A 108 3.73 5.35 3.35
C LEU A 108 3.12 5.72 2.02
N LEU A 109 3.88 6.45 1.19
CA LEU A 109 3.42 6.89 -0.14
C LEU A 109 3.22 5.70 -1.08
N GLU A 110 4.08 4.68 -0.98
CA GLU A 110 3.95 3.45 -1.74
C GLU A 110 2.61 2.75 -1.46
N ARG A 111 2.26 2.58 -0.19
CA ARG A 111 0.99 1.99 0.22
C ARG A 111 -0.22 2.81 -0.27
N ILE A 112 -0.16 4.13 -0.13
CA ILE A 112 -1.24 5.03 -0.58
C ILE A 112 -1.41 4.92 -2.11
N ILE A 113 -0.34 5.06 -2.87
CA ILE A 113 -0.37 5.09 -4.34
C ILE A 113 -0.81 3.73 -4.89
N GLN A 114 -0.30 2.62 -4.34
CA GLN A 114 -0.73 1.27 -4.76
C GLN A 114 -2.20 1.00 -4.46
N ALA A 115 -2.71 1.49 -3.33
CA ALA A 115 -4.11 1.29 -2.94
C ALA A 115 -5.11 2.14 -3.73
N SER A 116 -4.67 3.27 -4.32
CA SER A 116 -5.56 4.28 -4.91
C SER A 116 -5.35 4.53 -6.39
N SER A 117 -4.39 3.87 -7.04
CA SER A 117 -4.07 4.07 -8.45
C SER A 117 -3.55 2.80 -9.12
N ASN A 118 -3.60 2.77 -10.45
CA ASN A 118 -3.00 1.74 -11.29
C ASN A 118 -1.77 2.28 -12.02
N GLU A 119 -0.97 1.39 -12.60
CA GLU A 119 0.13 1.77 -13.48
C GLU A 119 -0.37 2.64 -14.65
N GLY A 120 0.35 3.72 -14.96
CA GLY A 120 -0.03 4.71 -15.97
C GLY A 120 -0.98 5.80 -15.50
N ASP A 121 -1.62 5.67 -14.34
CA ASP A 121 -2.47 6.74 -13.77
C ASP A 121 -1.65 7.98 -13.39
N LEU A 122 -2.33 9.11 -13.22
CA LEU A 122 -1.72 10.38 -12.84
C LEU A 122 -1.83 10.60 -11.31
N VAL A 123 -0.69 10.76 -10.65
CA VAL A 123 -0.58 11.15 -9.25
C VAL A 123 -0.28 12.63 -9.17
N LEU A 124 -1.10 13.40 -8.46
CA LEU A 124 -0.91 14.82 -8.18
C LEU A 124 -0.55 15.01 -6.70
N ASP A 125 0.58 15.66 -6.43
CA ASP A 125 0.94 16.17 -5.11
C ASP A 125 1.13 17.69 -5.17
N PRO A 126 0.13 18.48 -4.73
CA PRO A 126 0.16 19.94 -4.82
C PRO A 126 1.02 20.61 -3.76
N PHE A 127 1.62 19.85 -2.83
CA PHE A 127 2.52 20.32 -1.76
C PHE A 127 3.67 19.32 -1.59
N CYS A 128 4.36 19.04 -2.71
CA CYS A 128 5.22 17.86 -2.83
C CYS A 128 6.51 17.90 -1.99
N GLY A 129 6.91 19.05 -1.47
CA GLY A 129 8.12 19.19 -0.67
C GLY A 129 9.34 18.57 -1.38
N CYS A 130 10.08 17.71 -0.68
CA CYS A 130 11.23 17.00 -1.27
C CYS A 130 10.83 15.86 -2.24
N GLY A 131 9.58 15.78 -2.70
CA GLY A 131 9.13 14.90 -3.77
C GLY A 131 9.03 13.41 -3.42
N THR A 132 8.70 13.05 -2.19
CA THR A 132 8.54 11.63 -1.82
C THR A 132 7.46 10.94 -2.65
N ALA A 133 6.28 11.58 -2.80
CA ALA A 133 5.19 11.03 -3.62
C ALA A 133 5.57 10.93 -5.10
N VAL A 134 6.28 11.92 -5.63
CA VAL A 134 6.78 11.95 -7.00
C VAL A 134 7.74 10.79 -7.28
N ALA A 135 8.73 10.59 -6.41
CA ALA A 135 9.70 9.50 -6.56
C ALA A 135 9.04 8.12 -6.46
N VAL A 136 8.09 7.96 -5.55
CA VAL A 136 7.35 6.70 -5.42
C VAL A 136 6.44 6.46 -6.63
N ALA A 137 5.73 7.48 -7.11
CA ALA A 137 4.90 7.39 -8.31
C ALA A 137 5.73 6.99 -9.54
N GLN A 138 6.91 7.61 -9.72
CA GLN A 138 7.85 7.25 -10.78
C GLN A 138 8.27 5.78 -10.68
N ARG A 139 8.66 5.31 -9.51
CA ARG A 139 9.07 3.91 -9.28
C ARG A 139 7.96 2.90 -9.57
N LEU A 140 6.72 3.27 -9.26
CA LEU A 140 5.54 2.43 -9.47
C LEU A 140 4.95 2.53 -10.89
N GLY A 141 5.58 3.23 -11.82
CA GLY A 141 5.09 3.39 -13.20
C GLY A 141 3.87 4.29 -13.33
N ARG A 142 3.64 5.21 -12.40
CA ARG A 142 2.61 6.24 -12.49
C ARG A 142 3.18 7.50 -13.14
N ARG A 143 2.33 8.24 -13.87
CA ARG A 143 2.65 9.63 -14.24
C ARG A 143 2.48 10.49 -12.98
N TRP A 144 3.15 11.63 -12.92
CA TRP A 144 3.07 12.47 -11.74
C TRP A 144 3.15 13.96 -12.08
N ILE A 145 2.55 14.77 -11.20
CA ILE A 145 2.71 16.23 -11.12
C ILE A 145 3.00 16.56 -9.67
N GLY A 146 4.15 17.18 -9.41
CA GLY A 146 4.50 17.73 -8.11
C GLY A 146 4.51 19.25 -8.17
N ILE A 147 3.90 19.91 -7.18
CA ILE A 147 3.86 21.36 -7.06
C ILE A 147 4.45 21.75 -5.70
N ASP A 148 5.32 22.72 -5.66
CA ASP A 148 5.79 23.36 -4.43
C ASP A 148 6.07 24.84 -4.68
N ILE A 149 6.01 25.65 -3.62
CA ILE A 149 6.25 27.10 -3.71
C ILE A 149 7.73 27.45 -3.60
N THR A 150 8.60 26.50 -3.20
CA THR A 150 10.00 26.78 -2.93
C THR A 150 10.94 26.14 -3.95
N HIS A 151 11.90 26.91 -4.43
CA HIS A 151 12.97 26.39 -5.28
C HIS A 151 13.85 25.37 -4.55
N LEU A 152 13.96 25.46 -3.21
CA LEU A 152 14.62 24.46 -2.38
C LEU A 152 13.98 23.08 -2.55
N ALA A 153 12.65 22.98 -2.37
CA ALA A 153 11.92 21.74 -2.51
C ALA A 153 12.06 21.17 -3.92
N ILE A 154 11.89 21.99 -4.94
CA ILE A 154 12.07 21.59 -6.35
C ILE A 154 13.50 21.11 -6.62
N GLY A 155 14.52 21.79 -6.08
CA GLY A 155 15.92 21.36 -6.19
C GLY A 155 16.18 20.00 -5.58
N LEU A 156 15.66 19.76 -4.36
CA LEU A 156 15.76 18.46 -3.68
C LEU A 156 15.02 17.35 -4.43
N MET A 157 13.85 17.65 -4.98
CA MET A 157 13.07 16.68 -5.78
C MET A 157 13.83 16.31 -7.06
N LYS A 158 14.39 17.29 -7.78
CA LYS A 158 15.22 17.04 -8.98
C LYS A 158 16.43 16.18 -8.65
N GLN A 159 17.09 16.43 -7.52
CA GLN A 159 18.21 15.61 -7.04
C GLN A 159 17.75 14.20 -6.72
N ARG A 160 16.67 14.04 -5.95
CA ARG A 160 16.09 12.73 -5.61
C ARG A 160 15.79 11.88 -6.84
N LEU A 161 15.15 12.48 -7.85
CA LEU A 161 14.85 11.78 -9.10
C LEU A 161 16.13 11.34 -9.81
N ARG A 162 17.13 12.18 -9.87
CA ARG A 162 18.43 11.87 -10.48
C ARG A 162 19.16 10.75 -9.74
N ASP A 163 19.19 10.82 -8.40
CA ASP A 163 19.88 9.83 -7.57
C ASP A 163 19.21 8.47 -7.62
N ALA A 164 17.86 8.44 -7.70
CA ALA A 164 17.09 7.20 -7.70
C ALA A 164 16.94 6.54 -9.08
N PHE A 165 16.90 7.32 -10.16
CA PHE A 165 16.53 6.83 -11.50
C PHE A 165 17.52 7.24 -12.60
N GLY A 166 18.57 7.99 -12.27
CA GLY A 166 19.51 8.53 -13.26
C GLY A 166 18.99 9.79 -13.95
N SER A 167 19.72 10.21 -15.00
CA SER A 167 19.40 11.43 -15.77
C SER A 167 18.28 11.27 -16.80
N ASP A 168 17.83 10.04 -17.05
CA ASP A 168 16.97 9.71 -18.20
C ASP A 168 15.46 9.80 -17.91
N VAL A 169 15.09 10.23 -16.68
CA VAL A 169 13.66 10.47 -16.37
C VAL A 169 13.20 11.74 -17.07
N PRO A 170 12.27 11.63 -18.04
CA PRO A 170 11.75 12.81 -18.72
C PRO A 170 10.77 13.56 -17.82
N TYR A 171 11.08 14.80 -17.47
CA TYR A 171 10.15 15.72 -16.80
C TYR A 171 10.39 17.14 -17.25
N GLN A 172 9.38 17.99 -17.08
CA GLN A 172 9.45 19.43 -17.31
C GLN A 172 9.29 20.17 -15.99
N VAL A 173 10.12 21.18 -15.76
CA VAL A 173 9.95 22.11 -14.64
C VAL A 173 9.31 23.38 -15.18
N VAL A 174 8.29 23.87 -14.48
CA VAL A 174 7.57 25.09 -14.82
C VAL A 174 7.68 26.06 -13.65
N GLY A 175 7.92 27.34 -13.92
CA GLY A 175 8.04 28.40 -12.90
C GLY A 175 9.46 28.67 -12.44
N GLU A 176 10.47 27.99 -12.98
CA GLU A 176 11.88 28.38 -12.79
C GLU A 176 12.31 29.45 -13.81
N PRO A 177 13.28 30.32 -13.45
CA PRO A 177 13.88 31.23 -14.39
C PRO A 177 14.49 30.48 -15.59
N VAL A 178 14.14 30.88 -16.79
CA VAL A 178 14.64 30.31 -18.05
C VAL A 178 15.52 31.25 -18.82
N SER A 179 15.60 32.54 -18.37
CA SER A 179 16.41 33.59 -18.98
C SER A 179 17.11 34.44 -17.91
N LEU A 180 18.12 35.18 -18.33
CA LEU A 180 18.82 36.15 -17.44
C LEU A 180 17.88 37.22 -16.85
N PRO A 181 16.93 37.79 -17.61
CA PRO A 181 15.94 38.71 -17.05
C PRO A 181 15.07 38.08 -15.99
N ASP A 182 14.62 36.81 -16.18
CA ASP A 182 13.79 36.07 -15.18
C ASP A 182 14.60 35.87 -13.89
N ALA A 183 15.86 35.45 -14.02
CA ALA A 183 16.75 35.26 -12.88
C ALA A 183 16.99 36.59 -12.11
N GLN A 184 17.19 37.72 -12.82
CA GLN A 184 17.28 39.03 -12.22
C GLN A 184 16.00 39.48 -11.52
N ALA A 185 14.85 39.20 -12.13
CA ALA A 185 13.55 39.47 -11.52
C ALA A 185 13.33 38.66 -10.24
N LEU A 186 13.69 37.37 -10.23
CA LEU A 186 13.65 36.55 -9.04
C LEU A 186 14.61 37.07 -7.96
N ALA A 187 15.86 37.43 -8.33
CA ALA A 187 16.83 37.96 -7.39
C ALA A 187 16.36 39.27 -6.73
N ALA A 188 15.64 40.12 -7.48
CA ALA A 188 15.12 41.37 -6.98
C ALA A 188 13.85 41.19 -6.10
N SER A 189 12.98 40.23 -6.43
CA SER A 189 11.71 39.98 -5.72
C SER A 189 11.87 39.07 -4.51
N ASP A 190 12.69 38.02 -4.60
CA ASP A 190 12.96 37.06 -3.53
C ASP A 190 14.41 36.55 -3.61
N PRO A 191 15.35 37.22 -2.92
CA PRO A 191 16.77 36.85 -2.91
C PRO A 191 17.01 35.41 -2.36
N TYR A 192 16.20 34.94 -1.44
CA TYR A 192 16.34 33.59 -0.87
C TYR A 192 15.95 32.52 -1.89
N GLN A 193 14.82 32.68 -2.58
CA GLN A 193 14.42 31.77 -3.64
C GLN A 193 15.43 31.78 -4.80
N PHE A 194 15.96 32.94 -5.16
CA PHE A 194 17.04 33.05 -6.14
C PHE A 194 18.28 32.26 -5.70
N GLN A 195 18.69 32.38 -4.44
CA GLN A 195 19.83 31.65 -3.90
C GLN A 195 19.62 30.14 -3.99
N TRP A 196 18.47 29.66 -3.60
CA TRP A 196 18.13 28.23 -3.67
C TRP A 196 18.11 27.70 -5.11
N TRP A 197 17.50 28.45 -6.01
CA TRP A 197 17.51 28.12 -7.44
C TRP A 197 18.94 28.09 -8.01
N ALA A 198 19.74 29.09 -7.75
CA ALA A 198 21.13 29.20 -8.25
C ALA A 198 22.01 28.06 -7.71
N LEU A 199 21.91 27.72 -6.42
CA LEU A 199 22.59 26.56 -5.83
C LEU A 199 22.20 25.25 -6.51
N GLY A 200 20.94 25.10 -6.84
CA GLY A 200 20.43 23.94 -7.58
C GLY A 200 21.04 23.79 -8.98
N LEU A 201 21.32 24.88 -9.67
CA LEU A 201 21.96 24.85 -11.01
C LEU A 201 23.38 24.28 -10.96
N VAL A 202 24.13 24.55 -9.90
CA VAL A 202 25.52 24.08 -9.73
C VAL A 202 25.62 22.78 -8.95
N GLY A 203 24.48 22.18 -8.60
CA GLY A 203 24.43 20.92 -7.84
C GLY A 203 24.91 21.07 -6.39
N ALA A 204 24.98 22.29 -5.86
CA ALA A 204 25.32 22.51 -4.46
C ALA A 204 24.10 22.20 -3.56
N ARG A 205 24.40 21.68 -2.37
CA ARG A 205 23.38 21.52 -1.33
C ARG A 205 23.28 22.80 -0.51
N PRO A 206 22.06 23.19 -0.12
CA PRO A 206 21.84 24.32 0.78
C PRO A 206 22.33 24.03 2.20
#